data_bc7faa0d040cc01a16c44d6876831b48
#
_entry.id   bc7faa0d040cc01a16c44d6876831b48
#
_cell.length_a   1.000
_cell.length_b   1.000
_cell.length_c   1.000
_cell.angle_alpha   90.00
_cell.angle_beta   90.00
_cell.angle_gamma   90.00
#
_symmetry.space_group_name_H-M   'P 1'
#
loop_
_entity.id
_entity.type
_entity.pdbx_description
1 polymer ?
#
loop_
_entity_poly.entity_id
_entity_poly.type
_entity_poly.pdbx_seq_one_letter_code
_entity_poly.pdbx_strand_id
1 'polypeptide(L)'
;MNILFLTMSTGFAHIEARGIYTDLMRKFRDEGHEVYIVHPNERRTGRATEVNVEGGIRCLGVRTLNVTKTNVVEKGIGQLLLESQFKRALKRHFGGVKFDVILYSTPPITFNNVIRYAKKASGGKAMTYLLLKDIFPQNAVDMGMLSKTGAKGLLYKMFRRKEEALYRLSDFIGCMSPANVRYVLQHNPGVSADKVEIAPNSVDLASPERTEEGESSAILAKYGLPTDKPILIYGGNLGVPQGIPFLLECMEANADREDCHFVVVGSGTYYQRLADWYHGRKPKAVTVMKGLPKEDYDRLVRACQVGVIFLDYRFTIPNYPSRLLSYLENRMPVIACTDPNCDTGSIA
;
A
#
# COMPACT_ATOMS: atom_id res chain seq x y z
N MET A 1 4.13 -4.50 -26.07
CA MET A 1 3.12 -3.46 -25.81
C MET A 1 3.77 -2.31 -25.05
N ASN A 2 3.25 -1.07 -25.20
CA ASN A 2 3.63 0.07 -24.38
C ASN A 2 2.67 0.15 -23.19
N ILE A 3 3.19 -0.04 -21.99
CA ILE A 3 2.42 -0.03 -20.73
C ILE A 3 2.74 1.23 -19.95
N LEU A 4 1.73 2.05 -19.66
CA LEU A 4 1.83 3.21 -18.77
C LEU A 4 1.33 2.84 -17.38
N PHE A 5 2.15 3.06 -16.35
CA PHE A 5 1.72 2.92 -14.96
C PHE A 5 1.69 4.28 -14.25
N LEU A 6 0.51 4.66 -13.74
CA LEU A 6 0.29 5.88 -12.96
C LEU A 6 0.11 5.54 -11.49
N THR A 7 0.94 6.09 -10.62
CA THR A 7 0.91 5.73 -9.19
C THR A 7 1.36 6.88 -8.27
N MET A 8 0.99 6.79 -7.00
CA MET A 8 1.51 7.65 -5.93
C MET A 8 2.66 7.01 -5.15
N SER A 9 3.04 5.79 -5.47
CA SER A 9 4.22 5.15 -4.88
C SER A 9 5.50 5.88 -5.30
N THR A 10 6.46 5.98 -4.40
CA THR A 10 7.72 6.75 -4.61
C THR A 10 8.95 5.87 -4.73
N GLY A 11 8.81 4.55 -4.71
CA GLY A 11 9.95 3.60 -4.66
C GLY A 11 10.66 3.32 -5.99
N PHE A 12 10.35 4.04 -7.08
CA PHE A 12 10.84 3.73 -8.44
C PHE A 12 12.23 4.31 -8.79
N ALA A 13 12.91 4.91 -7.82
CA ALA A 13 14.32 5.27 -8.00
C ALA A 13 15.26 4.05 -7.96
N HIS A 14 14.75 2.89 -7.55
CA HIS A 14 15.45 1.62 -7.47
C HIS A 14 14.51 0.52 -7.96
N ILE A 15 14.39 0.39 -9.29
CA ILE A 15 13.41 -0.52 -9.90
C ILE A 15 13.70 -2.00 -9.57
N GLU A 16 14.96 -2.33 -9.31
CA GLU A 16 15.36 -3.69 -8.91
C GLU A 16 15.06 -4.00 -7.43
N ALA A 17 14.69 -2.99 -6.63
CA ALA A 17 14.25 -3.22 -5.25
C ALA A 17 12.90 -3.97 -5.23
N ARG A 18 12.79 -4.98 -4.37
CA ARG A 18 11.57 -5.77 -4.21
C ARG A 18 10.39 -4.93 -3.71
N GLY A 19 9.25 -5.14 -4.32
CA GLY A 19 8.00 -4.48 -3.95
C GLY A 19 6.88 -4.77 -4.92
N ILE A 20 5.63 -4.72 -4.45
CA ILE A 20 4.43 -5.10 -5.23
C ILE A 20 4.31 -4.42 -6.61
N TYR A 21 4.81 -3.21 -6.75
CA TYR A 21 4.75 -2.51 -8.03
C TYR A 21 6.04 -2.65 -8.84
N THR A 22 7.20 -2.63 -8.19
CA THR A 22 8.49 -2.82 -8.87
C THR A 22 8.59 -4.21 -9.46
N ASP A 23 8.17 -5.24 -8.72
CA ASP A 23 8.14 -6.63 -9.19
C ASP A 23 7.19 -6.78 -10.38
N LEU A 24 5.98 -6.19 -10.31
CA LEU A 24 5.02 -6.21 -11.41
C LEU A 24 5.56 -5.50 -12.66
N MET A 25 6.22 -4.35 -12.50
CA MET A 25 6.77 -3.60 -13.62
C MET A 25 7.97 -4.32 -14.25
N ARG A 26 8.83 -4.95 -13.44
CA ARG A 26 9.90 -5.80 -13.94
C ARG A 26 9.35 -6.99 -14.70
N LYS A 27 8.30 -7.65 -14.19
CA LYS A 27 7.68 -8.78 -14.89
C LYS A 27 7.15 -8.37 -16.27
N PHE A 28 6.52 -7.21 -16.40
CA PHE A 28 6.12 -6.70 -17.72
C PHE A 28 7.32 -6.45 -18.64
N ARG A 29 8.39 -5.85 -18.13
CA ARG A 29 9.63 -5.67 -18.90
C ARG A 29 10.19 -6.99 -19.38
N ASP A 30 10.28 -7.97 -18.48
CA ASP A 30 10.90 -9.27 -18.76
C ASP A 30 10.06 -10.10 -19.75
N GLU A 31 8.75 -9.83 -19.83
CA GLU A 31 7.86 -10.36 -20.89
C GLU A 31 7.94 -9.54 -22.21
N GLY A 32 8.92 -8.66 -22.34
CA GLY A 32 9.20 -7.91 -23.58
C GLY A 32 8.28 -6.70 -23.81
N HIS A 33 7.72 -6.11 -22.75
CA HIS A 33 6.93 -4.90 -22.86
C HIS A 33 7.75 -3.66 -22.56
N GLU A 34 7.44 -2.55 -23.25
CA GLU A 34 7.98 -1.23 -22.97
C GLU A 34 7.20 -0.61 -21.78
N VAL A 35 7.87 -0.41 -20.66
CA VAL A 35 7.23 0.06 -19.43
C VAL A 35 7.57 1.52 -19.15
N TYR A 36 6.54 2.30 -18.88
CA TYR A 36 6.58 3.72 -18.55
C TYR A 36 5.88 3.95 -17.21
N ILE A 37 6.60 4.48 -16.25
CA ILE A 37 6.05 4.77 -14.92
C ILE A 37 5.97 6.28 -14.72
N VAL A 38 4.85 6.78 -14.18
CA VAL A 38 4.72 8.17 -13.74
C VAL A 38 4.40 8.18 -12.25
N HIS A 39 5.29 8.79 -11.47
CA HIS A 39 5.22 8.83 -10.02
C HIS A 39 5.58 10.21 -9.46
N PRO A 40 5.22 10.54 -8.20
CA PRO A 40 5.56 11.84 -7.62
C PRO A 40 7.03 11.91 -7.16
N ASN A 41 7.68 13.04 -7.45
CA ASN A 41 8.84 13.54 -6.75
C ASN A 41 8.36 14.63 -5.78
N GLU A 42 8.07 14.25 -4.53
CA GLU A 42 7.59 15.21 -3.54
C GLU A 42 8.62 16.31 -3.26
N ARG A 43 8.16 17.55 -3.02
CA ARG A 43 9.03 18.73 -2.80
C ARG A 43 10.16 18.48 -1.81
N ARG A 44 9.90 17.73 -0.74
CA ARG A 44 10.92 17.38 0.27
C ARG A 44 12.09 16.57 -0.27
N THR A 45 11.97 15.91 -1.44
CA THR A 45 13.06 15.14 -2.05
C THR A 45 14.05 16.03 -2.80
N GLY A 46 13.72 17.31 -3.04
CA GLY A 46 14.54 18.24 -3.83
C GLY A 46 14.60 17.91 -5.33
N ARG A 47 14.01 16.80 -5.78
CA ARG A 47 14.07 16.37 -7.19
C ARG A 47 13.16 17.20 -8.09
N ALA A 48 13.64 17.46 -9.31
CA ALA A 48 12.86 18.09 -10.37
C ALA A 48 11.89 17.11 -11.05
N THR A 49 11.11 17.60 -12.02
CA THR A 49 10.41 16.71 -12.97
C THR A 49 11.40 16.24 -14.01
N GLU A 50 11.68 14.96 -14.05
CA GLU A 50 12.71 14.33 -14.88
C GLU A 50 12.34 12.89 -15.26
N VAL A 51 12.89 12.42 -16.37
CA VAL A 51 12.79 11.03 -16.81
C VAL A 51 14.12 10.35 -16.52
N ASN A 52 14.06 9.26 -15.79
CA ASN A 52 15.17 8.35 -15.57
C ASN A 52 14.86 7.00 -16.24
N VAL A 53 15.91 6.35 -16.73
CA VAL A 53 15.81 4.97 -17.25
C VAL A 53 16.62 4.09 -16.33
N GLU A 54 15.97 3.12 -15.71
CA GLU A 54 16.61 2.16 -14.82
C GLU A 54 16.11 0.76 -15.14
N GLY A 55 17.03 -0.18 -15.32
CA GLY A 55 16.69 -1.56 -15.71
C GLY A 55 15.84 -1.65 -16.99
N GLY A 56 15.96 -0.71 -17.95
CA GLY A 56 15.15 -0.68 -19.17
C GLY A 56 13.75 -0.07 -19.01
N ILE A 57 13.34 0.34 -17.79
CA ILE A 57 12.04 0.96 -17.50
C ILE A 57 12.19 2.49 -17.48
N ARG A 58 11.26 3.20 -18.12
CA ARG A 58 11.26 4.67 -18.16
C ARG A 58 10.41 5.24 -17.02
N CYS A 59 11.06 5.86 -16.03
CA CYS A 59 10.44 6.43 -14.85
C CYS A 59 10.39 7.96 -14.94
N LEU A 60 9.20 8.54 -15.08
CA LEU A 60 8.96 9.98 -15.02
C LEU A 60 8.59 10.36 -13.58
N GLY A 61 9.55 10.92 -12.86
CA GLY A 61 9.32 11.56 -11.56
C GLY A 61 8.73 12.97 -11.76
N VAL A 62 7.53 13.20 -11.25
CA VAL A 62 6.82 14.49 -11.37
C VAL A 62 6.99 15.30 -10.09
N ARG A 63 7.60 16.49 -10.15
CA ARG A 63 7.69 17.38 -8.99
C ARG A 63 6.31 17.79 -8.50
N THR A 64 5.99 17.44 -7.26
CA THR A 64 4.72 17.75 -6.60
C THR A 64 4.94 18.46 -5.27
N LEU A 65 3.89 19.03 -4.69
CA LEU A 65 3.89 19.35 -3.26
C LEU A 65 3.98 18.06 -2.43
N ASN A 66 4.25 18.19 -1.13
CA ASN A 66 4.22 17.03 -0.26
C ASN A 66 2.76 16.58 -0.09
N VAL A 67 2.48 15.32 -0.37
CA VAL A 67 1.14 14.71 -0.22
C VAL A 67 1.13 13.59 0.82
N THR A 68 2.34 13.18 1.26
CA THR A 68 2.54 12.25 2.36
C THR A 68 3.38 12.90 3.46
N LYS A 69 3.19 12.50 4.72
CA LYS A 69 3.95 13.00 5.89
C LYS A 69 4.08 14.54 5.92
N THR A 70 2.99 15.26 5.70
CA THR A 70 2.91 16.72 5.69
C THR A 70 1.64 17.20 6.39
N ASN A 71 1.51 18.52 6.61
CA ASN A 71 0.33 19.10 7.21
C ASN A 71 -0.91 18.99 6.29
N VAL A 72 -2.11 19.11 6.89
CA VAL A 72 -3.39 18.89 6.20
C VAL A 72 -3.60 19.90 5.05
N VAL A 73 -3.14 21.14 5.20
CA VAL A 73 -3.31 22.21 4.19
C VAL A 73 -2.46 21.90 2.95
N GLU A 74 -1.15 21.65 3.14
CA GLU A 74 -0.27 21.31 2.01
C GLU A 74 -0.73 20.02 1.32
N LYS A 75 -1.16 19.01 2.10
CA LYS A 75 -1.72 17.77 1.55
C LYS A 75 -2.95 18.03 0.69
N GLY A 76 -3.87 18.88 1.15
CA GLY A 76 -5.09 19.22 0.41
C GLY A 76 -4.78 19.94 -0.90
N ILE A 77 -3.94 20.97 -0.88
CA ILE A 77 -3.52 21.71 -2.07
C ILE A 77 -2.75 20.79 -3.03
N GLY A 78 -1.83 19.99 -2.49
CA GLY A 78 -1.05 19.02 -3.25
C GLY A 78 -1.93 18.05 -4.03
N GLN A 79 -2.96 17.49 -3.39
CA GLN A 79 -3.92 16.60 -4.03
C GLN A 79 -4.75 17.26 -5.15
N LEU A 80 -5.10 18.56 -4.98
CA LEU A 80 -5.82 19.30 -6.03
C LEU A 80 -4.95 19.57 -7.25
N LEU A 81 -3.66 19.88 -7.05
CA LEU A 81 -2.72 20.17 -8.14
C LEU A 81 -2.17 18.93 -8.82
N LEU A 82 -2.19 17.78 -8.15
CA LEU A 82 -1.56 16.54 -8.57
C LEU A 82 -1.93 16.14 -10.01
N GLU A 83 -3.23 16.11 -10.30
CA GLU A 83 -3.76 15.69 -11.59
C GLU A 83 -3.23 16.58 -12.73
N SER A 84 -3.19 17.91 -12.53
CA SER A 84 -2.70 18.85 -13.52
C SER A 84 -1.19 18.76 -13.74
N GLN A 85 -0.44 18.52 -12.66
CA GLN A 85 1.02 18.34 -12.72
C GLN A 85 1.37 17.05 -13.47
N PHE A 86 0.73 15.92 -13.15
CA PHE A 86 0.93 14.65 -13.83
C PHE A 86 0.55 14.74 -15.32
N LYS A 87 -0.61 15.31 -15.64
CA LYS A 87 -1.05 15.48 -17.03
C LYS A 87 -0.07 16.31 -17.84
N ARG A 88 0.43 17.44 -17.28
CA ARG A 88 1.40 18.31 -17.94
C ARG A 88 2.74 17.59 -18.16
N ALA A 89 3.24 16.90 -17.16
CA ALA A 89 4.48 16.13 -17.25
C ALA A 89 4.38 15.00 -18.27
N LEU A 90 3.30 14.21 -18.22
CA LEU A 90 3.02 13.14 -19.18
C LEU A 90 2.98 13.68 -20.62
N LYS A 91 2.26 14.79 -20.84
CA LYS A 91 2.19 15.44 -22.16
C LYS A 91 3.57 15.88 -22.66
N ARG A 92 4.41 16.44 -21.75
CA ARG A 92 5.72 16.98 -22.13
C ARG A 92 6.74 15.89 -22.46
N HIS A 93 6.76 14.83 -21.67
CA HIS A 93 7.83 13.83 -21.73
C HIS A 93 7.45 12.56 -22.50
N PHE A 94 6.17 12.17 -22.48
CA PHE A 94 5.67 10.96 -23.14
C PHE A 94 4.53 11.25 -24.13
N GLY A 95 4.32 12.50 -24.53
CA GLY A 95 3.21 12.90 -25.41
C GLY A 95 3.24 12.27 -26.82
N GLY A 96 4.38 11.80 -27.27
CA GLY A 96 4.54 11.08 -28.55
C GLY A 96 4.33 9.55 -28.43
N VAL A 97 4.25 9.02 -27.21
CA VAL A 97 4.10 7.59 -26.99
C VAL A 97 2.64 7.17 -27.14
N LYS A 98 2.38 6.09 -27.88
CA LYS A 98 1.07 5.44 -27.96
C LYS A 98 1.07 4.28 -26.99
N PHE A 99 0.24 4.36 -25.97
CA PHE A 99 0.11 3.30 -24.97
C PHE A 99 -0.94 2.27 -25.41
N ASP A 100 -0.66 1.01 -25.15
CA ASP A 100 -1.60 -0.10 -25.34
C ASP A 100 -2.39 -0.35 -24.06
N VAL A 101 -1.73 -0.20 -22.89
CA VAL A 101 -2.32 -0.37 -21.57
C VAL A 101 -1.99 0.83 -20.69
N ILE A 102 -3.00 1.34 -19.98
CA ILE A 102 -2.89 2.37 -18.97
C ILE A 102 -3.30 1.74 -17.64
N LEU A 103 -2.30 1.39 -16.85
CA LEU A 103 -2.45 0.81 -15.52
C LEU A 103 -2.36 1.92 -14.48
N TYR A 104 -3.20 1.91 -13.46
CA TYR A 104 -3.17 2.88 -12.36
C TYR A 104 -3.69 2.28 -11.08
N SER A 105 -3.16 2.77 -9.94
CA SER A 105 -3.52 2.27 -8.62
C SER A 105 -4.27 3.31 -7.79
N THR A 106 -5.11 2.87 -6.87
CA THR A 106 -5.65 3.69 -5.79
C THR A 106 -4.83 3.54 -4.51
N PRO A 107 -4.70 4.60 -3.69
CA PRO A 107 -4.91 6.00 -4.03
C PRO A 107 -3.90 6.52 -5.09
N PRO A 108 -4.20 7.61 -5.85
CA PRO A 108 -5.29 8.54 -5.67
C PRO A 108 -6.49 8.22 -6.58
N ILE A 109 -7.67 8.70 -6.22
CA ILE A 109 -8.86 8.63 -7.10
C ILE A 109 -8.98 9.83 -8.05
N THR A 110 -7.95 10.67 -8.13
CA THR A 110 -7.99 11.98 -8.85
C THR A 110 -7.31 11.95 -10.21
N PHE A 111 -6.87 10.81 -10.72
CA PHE A 111 -6.18 10.72 -12.02
C PHE A 111 -7.10 10.69 -13.25
N ASN A 112 -8.38 10.96 -13.08
CA ASN A 112 -9.37 10.86 -14.17
C ASN A 112 -8.97 11.59 -15.45
N ASN A 113 -8.49 12.84 -15.37
CA ASN A 113 -8.10 13.62 -16.54
C ASN A 113 -6.73 13.24 -17.10
N VAL A 114 -5.84 12.66 -16.29
CA VAL A 114 -4.56 12.09 -16.77
C VAL A 114 -4.85 10.85 -17.61
N ILE A 115 -5.70 9.95 -17.11
CA ILE A 115 -6.10 8.71 -17.80
C ILE A 115 -6.83 9.04 -19.13
N ARG A 116 -7.81 9.97 -19.10
CA ARG A 116 -8.52 10.42 -20.32
C ARG A 116 -7.54 10.99 -21.34
N TYR A 117 -6.58 11.80 -20.89
CA TYR A 117 -5.56 12.35 -21.77
C TYR A 117 -4.70 11.25 -22.39
N ALA A 118 -4.17 10.31 -21.59
CA ALA A 118 -3.34 9.21 -22.06
C ALA A 118 -4.10 8.33 -23.08
N LYS A 119 -5.36 7.96 -22.76
CA LYS A 119 -6.23 7.17 -23.65
C LYS A 119 -6.48 7.91 -24.98
N LYS A 120 -6.84 9.20 -24.92
CA LYS A 120 -7.05 10.02 -26.12
C LYS A 120 -5.77 10.18 -26.95
N ALA A 121 -4.63 10.46 -26.32
CA ALA A 121 -3.33 10.58 -26.99
C ALA A 121 -2.90 9.27 -27.66
N SER A 122 -3.36 8.12 -27.16
CA SER A 122 -3.13 6.79 -27.72
C SER A 122 -4.20 6.39 -28.76
N GLY A 123 -4.95 7.35 -29.31
CA GLY A 123 -5.98 7.10 -30.34
C GLY A 123 -7.28 6.49 -29.78
N GLY A 124 -7.50 6.55 -28.48
CA GLY A 124 -8.72 6.04 -27.81
C GLY A 124 -8.75 4.52 -27.62
N LYS A 125 -7.76 3.79 -28.11
CA LYS A 125 -7.72 2.31 -28.11
C LYS A 125 -7.03 1.70 -26.90
N ALA A 126 -6.27 2.51 -26.14
CA ALA A 126 -5.57 2.01 -24.95
C ALA A 126 -6.55 1.40 -23.93
N MET A 127 -6.27 0.18 -23.49
CA MET A 127 -7.00 -0.47 -22.41
C MET A 127 -6.67 0.22 -21.08
N THR A 128 -7.66 0.45 -20.25
CA THR A 128 -7.52 1.08 -18.94
C THR A 128 -7.78 0.07 -17.83
N TYR A 129 -6.80 -0.14 -16.95
CA TYR A 129 -6.88 -1.11 -15.87
C TYR A 129 -6.64 -0.44 -14.52
N LEU A 130 -7.60 -0.55 -13.63
CA LEU A 130 -7.52 -0.04 -12.25
C LEU A 130 -7.06 -1.14 -11.30
N LEU A 131 -5.93 -0.95 -10.64
CA LEU A 131 -5.53 -1.71 -9.45
C LEU A 131 -6.21 -1.07 -8.22
N LEU A 132 -7.35 -1.60 -7.82
CA LEU A 132 -8.13 -1.08 -6.69
C LEU A 132 -7.58 -1.62 -5.38
N LYS A 133 -6.58 -0.89 -4.85
CA LYS A 133 -5.89 -1.26 -3.60
C LYS A 133 -6.52 -0.67 -2.35
N ASP A 134 -7.36 0.35 -2.50
CA ASP A 134 -8.04 1.04 -1.41
C ASP A 134 -9.37 1.62 -1.91
N ILE A 135 -10.42 1.53 -1.10
CA ILE A 135 -11.78 2.01 -1.41
C ILE A 135 -11.99 3.34 -0.68
N PHE A 136 -11.57 4.41 -1.34
CA PHE A 136 -11.75 5.79 -0.89
C PHE A 136 -12.88 6.45 -1.69
N PRO A 137 -13.84 7.20 -1.08
CA PRO A 137 -13.74 7.85 0.24
C PRO A 137 -14.35 7.06 1.42
N GLN A 138 -14.86 5.87 1.23
CA GLN A 138 -15.54 5.15 2.30
C GLN A 138 -14.60 4.81 3.47
N ASN A 139 -13.35 4.41 3.21
CA ASN A 139 -12.36 4.18 4.27
C ASN A 139 -12.15 5.40 5.16
N ALA A 140 -12.18 6.62 4.60
CA ALA A 140 -12.06 7.85 5.36
C ALA A 140 -13.29 8.15 6.21
N VAL A 141 -14.48 7.70 5.79
CA VAL A 141 -15.72 7.77 6.60
C VAL A 141 -15.63 6.81 7.76
N ASP A 142 -15.25 5.57 7.52
CA ASP A 142 -15.11 4.53 8.54
C ASP A 142 -14.13 4.96 9.66
N MET A 143 -13.07 5.65 9.27
CA MET A 143 -12.06 6.19 10.20
C MET A 143 -12.43 7.55 10.81
N GLY A 144 -13.63 8.08 10.56
CA GLY A 144 -14.08 9.36 11.12
C GLY A 144 -13.42 10.61 10.52
N MET A 145 -12.59 10.46 9.50
CA MET A 145 -11.92 11.58 8.82
C MET A 145 -12.88 12.36 7.90
N LEU A 146 -13.85 11.67 7.30
CA LEU A 146 -14.95 12.22 6.52
C LEU A 146 -16.30 11.87 7.16
N SER A 147 -17.38 12.53 6.70
CA SER A 147 -18.75 12.22 7.07
C SER A 147 -19.62 12.24 5.82
N LYS A 148 -20.69 11.48 5.79
CA LYS A 148 -21.69 11.52 4.70
C LYS A 148 -22.65 12.70 4.84
N THR A 149 -22.65 13.39 5.97
CA THR A 149 -23.56 14.51 6.32
C THR A 149 -22.79 15.80 6.66
N GLY A 150 -23.51 16.92 6.71
CA GLY A 150 -22.94 18.22 7.03
C GLY A 150 -21.92 18.74 6.00
N ALA A 151 -21.04 19.65 6.43
CA ALA A 151 -20.01 20.23 5.56
C ALA A 151 -19.02 19.18 5.02
N LYS A 152 -18.64 18.19 5.84
CA LYS A 152 -17.81 17.07 5.41
C LYS A 152 -18.52 16.17 4.40
N GLY A 153 -19.86 16.15 4.38
CA GLY A 153 -20.67 15.40 3.41
C GLY A 153 -20.57 15.94 1.98
N LEU A 154 -20.38 17.25 1.82
CA LEU A 154 -20.11 17.84 0.51
C LEU A 154 -18.78 17.33 -0.07
N LEU A 155 -17.74 17.31 0.77
CA LEU A 155 -16.42 16.78 0.40
C LEU A 155 -16.49 15.29 0.07
N TYR A 156 -17.24 14.51 0.88
CA TYR A 156 -17.49 13.09 0.59
C TYR A 156 -18.15 12.91 -0.79
N LYS A 157 -19.23 13.66 -1.09
CA LYS A 157 -19.92 13.60 -2.38
C LYS A 157 -19.00 13.95 -3.56
N MET A 158 -18.12 14.92 -3.38
CA MET A 158 -17.12 15.29 -4.38
C MET A 158 -16.15 14.12 -4.67
N PHE A 159 -15.59 13.52 -3.63
CA PHE A 159 -14.69 12.37 -3.78
C PHE A 159 -15.42 11.15 -4.33
N ARG A 160 -16.64 10.89 -3.88
CA ARG A 160 -17.45 9.77 -4.39
C ARG A 160 -17.69 9.88 -5.90
N ARG A 161 -18.01 11.09 -6.41
CA ARG A 161 -18.12 11.35 -7.85
C ARG A 161 -16.81 11.09 -8.60
N LYS A 162 -15.67 11.43 -7.99
CA LYS A 162 -14.34 11.14 -8.57
C LYS A 162 -14.08 9.65 -8.66
N GLU A 163 -14.38 8.91 -7.61
CA GLU A 163 -14.28 7.44 -7.57
C GLU A 163 -15.17 6.79 -8.62
N GLU A 164 -16.46 7.16 -8.69
CA GLU A 164 -17.39 6.67 -9.70
C GLU A 164 -16.92 6.98 -11.13
N ALA A 165 -16.36 8.17 -11.33
CA ALA A 165 -15.79 8.54 -12.63
C ALA A 165 -14.56 7.69 -12.97
N LEU A 166 -13.75 7.31 -11.97
CA LEU A 166 -12.60 6.42 -12.15
C LEU A 166 -13.08 5.02 -12.57
N TYR A 167 -14.08 4.46 -11.88
CA TYR A 167 -14.66 3.16 -12.23
C TYR A 167 -15.26 3.16 -13.65
N ARG A 168 -15.97 4.23 -14.05
CA ARG A 168 -16.50 4.36 -15.44
C ARG A 168 -15.41 4.46 -16.50
N LEU A 169 -14.25 5.04 -16.16
CA LEU A 169 -13.12 5.16 -17.08
C LEU A 169 -12.35 3.85 -17.25
N SER A 170 -12.45 2.96 -16.26
CA SER A 170 -11.75 1.68 -16.27
C SER A 170 -12.46 0.69 -17.19
N ASP A 171 -11.69 0.10 -18.10
CA ASP A 171 -12.16 -1.05 -18.87
C ASP A 171 -12.18 -2.29 -17.98
N PHE A 172 -11.18 -2.42 -17.04
CA PHE A 172 -11.12 -3.45 -16.00
C PHE A 172 -10.79 -2.87 -14.63
N ILE A 173 -11.28 -3.53 -13.58
CA ILE A 173 -11.07 -3.18 -12.17
C ILE A 173 -10.58 -4.43 -11.43
N GLY A 174 -9.30 -4.46 -11.10
CA GLY A 174 -8.69 -5.52 -10.30
C GLY A 174 -8.80 -5.23 -8.80
N CYS A 175 -9.60 -6.02 -8.11
CA CYS A 175 -9.85 -5.94 -6.67
C CYS A 175 -8.90 -6.86 -5.89
N MET A 176 -8.65 -6.53 -4.62
CA MET A 176 -7.72 -7.27 -3.78
C MET A 176 -8.21 -8.66 -3.38
N SER A 177 -9.54 -8.84 -3.29
CA SER A 177 -10.13 -10.09 -2.79
C SER A 177 -11.57 -10.27 -3.29
N PRO A 178 -12.17 -11.46 -3.15
CA PRO A 178 -13.59 -11.69 -3.43
C PRO A 178 -14.52 -10.74 -2.66
N ALA A 179 -14.21 -10.41 -1.41
CA ALA A 179 -15.02 -9.45 -0.64
C ALA A 179 -14.96 -8.05 -1.25
N ASN A 180 -13.80 -7.61 -1.74
CA ASN A 180 -13.67 -6.33 -2.46
C ASN A 180 -14.51 -6.32 -3.74
N VAL A 181 -14.51 -7.42 -4.52
CA VAL A 181 -15.35 -7.55 -5.72
C VAL A 181 -16.83 -7.39 -5.38
N ARG A 182 -17.31 -8.14 -4.37
CA ARG A 182 -18.70 -8.04 -3.89
C ARG A 182 -19.04 -6.62 -3.45
N TYR A 183 -18.16 -5.99 -2.67
CA TYR A 183 -18.36 -4.62 -2.19
C TYR A 183 -18.49 -3.62 -3.34
N VAL A 184 -17.57 -3.68 -4.31
CA VAL A 184 -17.59 -2.77 -5.48
C VAL A 184 -18.89 -2.91 -6.25
N LEU A 185 -19.33 -4.12 -6.56
CA LEU A 185 -20.55 -4.38 -7.31
C LEU A 185 -21.81 -3.95 -6.55
N GLN A 186 -21.88 -4.23 -5.25
CA GLN A 186 -23.02 -3.85 -4.41
C GLN A 186 -23.18 -2.33 -4.26
N HIS A 187 -22.07 -1.59 -4.18
CA HIS A 187 -22.09 -0.15 -3.95
C HIS A 187 -21.97 0.69 -5.23
N ASN A 188 -21.82 0.04 -6.39
CA ASN A 188 -21.70 0.70 -7.69
C ASN A 188 -22.54 -0.01 -8.74
N PRO A 189 -23.88 0.09 -8.72
CA PRO A 189 -24.75 -0.63 -9.63
C PRO A 189 -24.57 -0.27 -11.12
N GLY A 190 -23.85 0.82 -11.41
CA GLY A 190 -23.46 1.20 -12.78
C GLY A 190 -22.15 0.56 -13.27
N VAL A 191 -21.48 -0.27 -12.46
CA VAL A 191 -20.30 -1.03 -12.85
C VAL A 191 -20.72 -2.43 -13.23
N SER A 192 -20.39 -2.84 -14.46
CA SER A 192 -20.72 -4.19 -14.95
C SER A 192 -19.80 -5.23 -14.28
N ALA A 193 -20.35 -6.40 -13.96
CA ALA A 193 -19.61 -7.46 -13.26
C ALA A 193 -18.45 -8.04 -14.09
N ASP A 194 -18.58 -8.06 -15.42
CA ASP A 194 -17.55 -8.51 -16.35
C ASP A 194 -16.28 -7.64 -16.37
N LYS A 195 -16.36 -6.43 -15.80
CA LYS A 195 -15.21 -5.53 -15.63
C LYS A 195 -14.45 -5.72 -14.33
N VAL A 196 -15.00 -6.45 -13.37
CA VAL A 196 -14.45 -6.54 -12.02
C VAL A 196 -13.90 -7.93 -11.77
N GLU A 197 -12.62 -8.01 -11.47
CA GLU A 197 -11.93 -9.27 -11.24
C GLU A 197 -11.07 -9.23 -9.98
N ILE A 198 -10.58 -10.40 -9.56
CA ILE A 198 -9.64 -10.51 -8.44
C ILE A 198 -8.22 -10.32 -8.97
N ALA A 199 -7.54 -9.28 -8.51
CA ALA A 199 -6.14 -8.98 -8.81
C ALA A 199 -5.42 -8.52 -7.53
N PRO A 200 -5.06 -9.44 -6.64
CA PRO A 200 -4.40 -9.12 -5.39
C PRO A 200 -3.00 -8.54 -5.64
N ASN A 201 -2.39 -8.00 -4.59
CA ASN A 201 -0.97 -7.71 -4.63
C ASN A 201 -0.19 -9.02 -4.82
N SER A 202 0.86 -8.94 -5.63
CA SER A 202 1.80 -10.04 -5.87
C SER A 202 3.22 -9.55 -5.65
N VAL A 203 4.11 -10.47 -5.36
CA VAL A 203 5.55 -10.25 -5.23
C VAL A 203 6.29 -11.36 -5.97
N ASP A 204 7.47 -11.07 -6.48
CA ASP A 204 8.38 -12.11 -6.92
C ASP A 204 8.76 -12.98 -5.73
N LEU A 205 8.55 -14.29 -5.87
CA LEU A 205 9.02 -15.22 -4.85
C LEU A 205 10.54 -15.21 -4.89
N ALA A 206 11.18 -14.60 -3.90
CA ALA A 206 12.58 -14.91 -3.66
C ALA A 206 12.67 -16.41 -3.40
N SER A 207 13.68 -17.07 -3.99
CA SER A 207 14.01 -18.43 -3.56
C SER A 207 14.10 -18.38 -2.03
N PRO A 208 13.38 -19.23 -1.31
CA PRO A 208 13.50 -19.28 0.11
C PRO A 208 14.91 -19.81 0.40
N GLU A 209 15.89 -18.91 0.38
CA GLU A 209 17.13 -19.18 1.06
C GLU A 209 16.73 -19.43 2.50
N ARG A 210 16.81 -20.69 2.92
CA ARG A 210 16.69 -21.03 4.32
C ARG A 210 17.69 -20.14 5.03
N THR A 211 17.20 -19.26 5.86
CA THR A 211 18.05 -18.47 6.74
C THR A 211 18.86 -19.50 7.52
N GLU A 212 20.18 -19.48 7.39
CA GLU A 212 21.04 -20.36 8.20
C GLU A 212 20.73 -20.08 9.68
N GLU A 213 20.71 -21.09 10.53
CA GLU A 213 20.38 -20.90 11.97
C GLU A 213 21.21 -19.79 12.60
N GLY A 214 22.45 -19.61 12.15
CA GLY A 214 23.33 -18.54 12.58
C GLY A 214 22.85 -17.13 12.20
N GLU A 215 22.23 -16.94 11.02
CA GLU A 215 21.71 -15.63 10.60
C GLU A 215 20.49 -15.19 11.41
N SER A 216 19.60 -16.14 11.73
CA SER A 216 18.42 -15.86 12.57
C SER A 216 18.85 -15.43 13.97
N SER A 217 19.79 -16.13 14.57
CA SER A 217 20.32 -15.77 15.89
C SER A 217 21.02 -14.41 15.86
N ALA A 218 21.77 -14.12 14.80
CA ALA A 218 22.49 -12.85 14.66
C ALA A 218 21.55 -11.64 14.55
N ILE A 219 20.47 -11.73 13.76
CA ILE A 219 19.50 -10.62 13.64
C ILE A 219 18.71 -10.42 14.93
N LEU A 220 18.31 -11.49 15.60
CA LEU A 220 17.65 -11.41 16.90
C LEU A 220 18.55 -10.76 17.95
N ALA A 221 19.82 -11.19 18.05
CA ALA A 221 20.80 -10.61 18.95
C ALA A 221 21.08 -9.13 18.66
N LYS A 222 21.17 -8.75 17.37
CA LYS A 222 21.35 -7.35 16.93
C LYS A 222 20.30 -6.42 17.53
N TYR A 223 19.06 -6.91 17.68
CA TYR A 223 17.93 -6.13 18.18
C TYR A 223 17.55 -6.48 19.62
N GLY A 224 18.38 -7.25 20.34
CA GLY A 224 18.16 -7.61 21.73
C GLY A 224 16.90 -8.46 21.96
N LEU A 225 16.56 -9.30 21.00
CA LEU A 225 15.39 -10.17 21.04
C LEU A 225 15.76 -11.57 21.55
N PRO A 226 14.85 -12.28 22.24
CA PRO A 226 15.11 -13.61 22.72
C PRO A 226 15.29 -14.62 21.58
N THR A 227 16.11 -15.64 21.81
CA THR A 227 16.34 -16.74 20.87
C THR A 227 15.79 -18.08 21.37
N ASP A 228 15.28 -18.10 22.61
CA ASP A 228 14.83 -19.29 23.35
C ASP A 228 13.30 -19.49 23.34
N LYS A 229 12.56 -18.59 22.72
CA LYS A 229 11.08 -18.66 22.65
C LYS A 229 10.55 -18.14 21.31
N PRO A 230 9.36 -18.56 20.90
CA PRO A 230 8.74 -18.09 19.66
C PRO A 230 8.46 -16.58 19.70
N ILE A 231 8.70 -15.93 18.57
CA ILE A 231 8.47 -14.49 18.38
C ILE A 231 7.28 -14.28 17.44
N LEU A 232 6.34 -13.46 17.92
CA LEU A 232 5.21 -12.96 17.13
C LEU A 232 5.51 -11.55 16.65
N ILE A 233 5.49 -11.31 15.32
CA ILE A 233 5.88 -10.02 14.75
C ILE A 233 4.71 -9.28 14.11
N TYR A 234 4.52 -8.03 14.53
CA TYR A 234 3.74 -7.02 13.81
C TYR A 234 4.69 -6.02 13.17
N GLY A 235 4.61 -5.85 11.85
CA GLY A 235 5.45 -4.90 11.13
C GLY A 235 4.69 -3.97 10.20
N GLY A 236 5.10 -2.71 10.14
CA GLY A 236 4.64 -1.74 9.16
C GLY A 236 4.03 -0.45 9.72
N ASN A 237 2.97 0.05 9.07
CA ASN A 237 2.34 1.31 9.46
C ASN A 237 1.64 1.18 10.83
N LEU A 238 1.90 2.14 11.71
CA LEU A 238 1.25 2.29 13.03
C LEU A 238 0.26 3.47 12.96
N GLY A 239 -0.68 3.39 12.04
CA GLY A 239 -1.70 4.40 11.78
C GLY A 239 -3.09 3.99 12.27
N VAL A 240 -4.05 4.91 12.11
CA VAL A 240 -5.45 4.70 12.50
C VAL A 240 -6.06 3.42 11.89
N PRO A 241 -5.84 3.13 10.59
CA PRO A 241 -6.45 1.97 9.96
C PRO A 241 -6.02 0.60 10.52
N GLN A 242 -4.95 0.57 11.30
CA GLN A 242 -4.41 -0.66 11.86
C GLN A 242 -4.91 -0.99 13.27
N GLY A 243 -5.93 -0.32 13.78
CA GLY A 243 -6.52 -0.64 15.08
C GLY A 243 -5.50 -0.63 16.23
N ILE A 244 -4.55 0.30 16.23
CA ILE A 244 -3.45 0.35 17.20
C ILE A 244 -3.90 0.40 18.67
N PRO A 245 -5.04 1.03 19.03
CA PRO A 245 -5.55 0.92 20.39
C PRO A 245 -5.77 -0.53 20.83
N PHE A 246 -6.36 -1.36 19.97
CA PHE A 246 -6.57 -2.78 20.26
C PHE A 246 -5.24 -3.58 20.27
N LEU A 247 -4.31 -3.26 19.36
CA LEU A 247 -2.94 -3.81 19.43
C LEU A 247 -2.33 -3.54 20.82
N LEU A 248 -2.46 -2.32 21.34
CA LEU A 248 -1.91 -1.94 22.64
C LEU A 248 -2.57 -2.72 23.78
N GLU A 249 -3.89 -2.91 23.75
CA GLU A 249 -4.60 -3.75 24.71
C GLU A 249 -4.11 -5.21 24.70
N CYS A 250 -3.89 -5.76 23.50
CA CYS A 250 -3.30 -7.09 23.33
C CYS A 250 -1.88 -7.17 23.91
N MET A 251 -1.07 -6.14 23.67
CA MET A 251 0.30 -6.09 24.22
C MET A 251 0.30 -5.97 25.75
N GLU A 252 -0.60 -5.18 26.33
CA GLU A 252 -0.74 -5.08 27.78
C GLU A 252 -1.17 -6.43 28.39
N ALA A 253 -2.16 -7.09 27.81
CA ALA A 253 -2.64 -8.38 28.28
C ALA A 253 -1.57 -9.49 28.23
N ASN A 254 -0.56 -9.32 27.38
CA ASN A 254 0.52 -10.29 27.19
C ASN A 254 1.88 -9.79 27.65
N ALA A 255 1.92 -8.68 28.39
CA ALA A 255 3.17 -7.97 28.72
C ALA A 255 4.22 -8.79 29.47
N ASP A 256 3.78 -9.74 30.32
CA ASP A 256 4.62 -10.52 31.20
C ASP A 256 4.61 -12.03 30.90
N ARG A 257 4.20 -12.43 29.68
CA ARG A 257 4.25 -13.84 29.25
C ARG A 257 5.68 -14.37 29.21
N GLU A 258 5.85 -15.64 29.53
CA GLU A 258 7.16 -16.29 29.55
C GLU A 258 7.36 -17.25 28.36
N ASP A 259 6.27 -17.68 27.71
CA ASP A 259 6.25 -18.71 26.67
C ASP A 259 6.42 -18.15 25.24
N CYS A 260 6.30 -16.84 25.04
CA CYS A 260 6.48 -16.18 23.74
C CYS A 260 6.92 -14.73 23.89
N HIS A 261 7.30 -14.10 22.77
CA HIS A 261 7.71 -12.69 22.73
C HIS A 261 7.03 -11.96 21.55
N PHE A 262 6.51 -10.77 21.81
CA PHE A 262 5.90 -9.94 20.79
C PHE A 262 6.85 -8.85 20.33
N VAL A 263 6.97 -8.66 19.02
CA VAL A 263 7.78 -7.61 18.41
C VAL A 263 6.90 -6.71 17.56
N VAL A 264 6.84 -5.43 17.90
CA VAL A 264 6.12 -4.40 17.14
C VAL A 264 7.12 -3.48 16.46
N VAL A 265 7.22 -3.56 15.13
CA VAL A 265 8.17 -2.78 14.33
C VAL A 265 7.42 -1.85 13.40
N GLY A 266 7.61 -0.54 13.51
CA GLY A 266 6.94 0.33 12.55
C GLY A 266 7.07 1.82 12.81
N SER A 267 6.35 2.56 11.97
CA SER A 267 6.24 4.01 12.09
C SER A 267 4.82 4.45 11.74
N GLY A 268 4.36 5.54 12.34
CA GLY A 268 3.02 6.07 12.10
C GLY A 268 2.58 6.99 13.23
N THR A 269 1.36 7.48 13.11
CA THR A 269 0.79 8.47 14.05
C THR A 269 0.68 7.95 15.48
N TYR A 270 0.60 6.64 15.67
CA TYR A 270 0.49 6.00 17.00
C TYR A 270 1.82 5.48 17.54
N TYR A 271 2.93 5.63 16.79
CA TYR A 271 4.22 5.12 17.27
C TYR A 271 4.60 5.68 18.64
N GLN A 272 4.45 6.99 18.84
CA GLN A 272 4.84 7.63 20.11
C GLN A 272 4.04 7.06 21.30
N ARG A 273 2.74 6.85 21.11
CA ARG A 273 1.89 6.24 22.17
C ARG A 273 2.33 4.83 22.56
N LEU A 274 2.71 4.02 21.57
CA LEU A 274 3.26 2.67 21.83
C LEU A 274 4.62 2.73 22.52
N ALA A 275 5.48 3.65 22.09
CA ALA A 275 6.80 3.85 22.69
C ALA A 275 6.70 4.34 24.15
N ASP A 276 5.81 5.27 24.44
CA ASP A 276 5.57 5.79 25.80
C ASP A 276 5.06 4.67 26.72
N TRP A 277 4.12 3.87 26.24
CA TRP A 277 3.64 2.69 26.96
C TRP A 277 4.79 1.70 27.22
N TYR A 278 5.56 1.35 26.19
CA TYR A 278 6.68 0.42 26.30
C TYR A 278 7.72 0.86 27.33
N HIS A 279 8.12 2.13 27.31
CA HIS A 279 9.09 2.66 28.24
C HIS A 279 8.55 2.81 29.68
N GLY A 280 7.26 3.13 29.81
CA GLY A 280 6.61 3.23 31.13
C GLY A 280 6.32 1.87 31.76
N ARG A 281 5.77 0.94 31.00
CA ARG A 281 5.36 -0.39 31.46
C ARG A 281 6.53 -1.35 31.64
N LYS A 282 7.56 -1.22 30.78
CA LYS A 282 8.74 -2.12 30.73
C LYS A 282 8.34 -3.60 30.65
N PRO A 283 7.52 -4.00 29.65
CA PRO A 283 7.03 -5.36 29.54
C PRO A 283 8.16 -6.36 29.28
N LYS A 284 8.09 -7.56 29.88
CA LYS A 284 9.10 -8.61 29.69
C LYS A 284 8.95 -9.32 28.34
N ALA A 285 7.72 -9.44 27.84
CA ALA A 285 7.38 -10.22 26.65
C ALA A 285 7.06 -9.37 25.41
N VAL A 286 7.33 -8.06 25.42
CA VAL A 286 7.04 -7.18 24.28
C VAL A 286 8.22 -6.26 24.00
N THR A 287 8.59 -6.11 22.73
CA THR A 287 9.55 -5.10 22.26
C THR A 287 8.89 -4.22 21.22
N VAL A 288 9.00 -2.89 21.36
CA VAL A 288 8.50 -1.90 20.39
C VAL A 288 9.68 -1.17 19.78
N MET A 289 9.78 -1.20 18.44
CA MET A 289 10.87 -0.59 17.68
C MET A 289 10.35 0.35 16.59
N LYS A 290 11.14 1.35 16.25
CA LYS A 290 10.93 2.13 15.02
C LYS A 290 11.10 1.25 13.78
N GLY A 291 10.62 1.76 12.63
CA GLY A 291 10.85 1.09 11.35
C GLY A 291 12.33 0.85 11.11
N LEU A 292 12.67 -0.34 10.67
CA LEU A 292 14.02 -0.80 10.38
C LEU A 292 14.37 -0.57 8.89
N PRO A 293 15.67 -0.60 8.51
CA PRO A 293 16.08 -0.79 7.14
C PRO A 293 15.40 -2.04 6.54
N LYS A 294 15.04 -1.99 5.27
CA LYS A 294 14.25 -3.07 4.65
C LYS A 294 14.91 -4.44 4.76
N GLU A 295 16.21 -4.51 4.51
CA GLU A 295 16.99 -5.76 4.62
C GLU A 295 16.94 -6.36 6.03
N ASP A 296 17.14 -5.51 7.05
CA ASP A 296 17.07 -5.95 8.45
C ASP A 296 15.65 -6.41 8.82
N TYR A 297 14.64 -5.68 8.34
CA TYR A 297 13.24 -6.07 8.57
C TYR A 297 12.92 -7.41 7.91
N ASP A 298 13.34 -7.63 6.66
CA ASP A 298 13.11 -8.88 5.94
C ASP A 298 13.82 -10.06 6.64
N ARG A 299 15.05 -9.85 7.14
CA ARG A 299 15.78 -10.85 7.94
C ARG A 299 15.09 -11.12 9.29
N LEU A 300 14.62 -10.06 9.95
CA LEU A 300 13.89 -10.19 11.22
C LEU A 300 12.59 -10.99 11.05
N VAL A 301 11.81 -10.70 9.99
CA VAL A 301 10.58 -11.47 9.69
C VAL A 301 10.89 -12.94 9.52
N ARG A 302 11.97 -13.30 8.79
CA ARG A 302 12.40 -14.70 8.60
C ARG A 302 12.79 -15.39 9.90
N ALA A 303 13.32 -14.64 10.88
CA ALA A 303 13.70 -15.16 12.18
C ALA A 303 12.53 -15.34 13.16
N CYS A 304 11.35 -14.77 12.85
CA CYS A 304 10.14 -14.87 13.66
C CYS A 304 9.28 -16.07 13.27
N GLN A 305 8.43 -16.54 14.19
CA GLN A 305 7.63 -17.73 14.00
C GLN A 305 6.18 -17.44 13.61
N VAL A 306 5.61 -16.30 14.00
CA VAL A 306 4.19 -15.97 13.75
C VAL A 306 4.06 -14.54 13.28
N GLY A 307 3.39 -14.34 12.15
CA GLY A 307 3.00 -13.02 11.66
C GLY A 307 1.72 -12.53 12.35
N VAL A 308 1.65 -11.26 12.71
CA VAL A 308 0.45 -10.68 13.33
C VAL A 308 -0.08 -9.53 12.49
N ILE A 309 -1.40 -9.54 12.26
CA ILE A 309 -2.12 -8.52 11.50
C ILE A 309 -3.18 -7.89 12.39
N PHE A 310 -3.21 -6.56 12.44
CA PHE A 310 -4.28 -5.80 13.06
C PHE A 310 -4.88 -4.84 12.04
N LEU A 311 -6.22 -4.80 11.99
CA LEU A 311 -7.03 -3.82 11.25
C LEU A 311 -8.09 -3.26 12.19
N ASP A 312 -8.50 -2.02 11.95
CA ASP A 312 -9.52 -1.37 12.76
C ASP A 312 -10.89 -2.02 12.51
N TYR A 313 -11.59 -2.42 13.56
CA TYR A 313 -12.88 -3.12 13.49
C TYR A 313 -14.01 -2.27 12.88
N ARG A 314 -13.85 -0.95 12.80
CA ARG A 314 -14.84 -0.02 12.25
C ARG A 314 -14.95 -0.04 10.73
N PHE A 315 -14.03 -0.69 10.04
CA PHE A 315 -14.10 -0.77 8.59
C PHE A 315 -15.38 -1.44 8.11
N THR A 316 -16.10 -0.75 7.23
CA THR A 316 -17.24 -1.29 6.48
C THR A 316 -16.82 -1.77 5.09
N ILE A 317 -15.64 -1.37 4.64
CA ILE A 317 -15.02 -1.87 3.42
C ILE A 317 -14.12 -3.07 3.75
N PRO A 318 -14.05 -4.09 2.90
CA PRO A 318 -13.11 -5.18 3.09
C PRO A 318 -11.68 -4.68 2.83
N ASN A 319 -10.79 -4.94 3.76
CA ASN A 319 -9.38 -4.61 3.64
C ASN A 319 -8.55 -5.88 3.40
N TYR A 320 -7.52 -5.75 2.55
CA TYR A 320 -6.57 -6.81 2.31
C TYR A 320 -5.16 -6.33 2.70
N PRO A 321 -4.64 -6.75 3.87
CA PRO A 321 -3.37 -6.24 4.38
C PRO A 321 -2.19 -6.78 3.57
N SER A 322 -1.45 -5.92 2.89
CA SER A 322 -0.32 -6.31 2.04
C SER A 322 0.83 -7.00 2.80
N ARG A 323 0.92 -6.82 4.12
CA ARG A 323 1.91 -7.54 4.96
C ARG A 323 1.68 -9.05 5.01
N LEU A 324 0.47 -9.52 4.73
CA LEU A 324 0.16 -10.95 4.59
C LEU A 324 1.09 -11.62 3.59
N LEU A 325 1.42 -10.95 2.47
CA LEU A 325 2.33 -11.49 1.46
C LEU A 325 3.70 -11.85 2.04
N SER A 326 4.27 -10.96 2.87
CA SER A 326 5.57 -11.23 3.50
C SER A 326 5.50 -12.42 4.46
N TYR A 327 4.40 -12.61 5.17
CA TYR A 327 4.24 -13.75 6.07
C TYR A 327 4.05 -15.06 5.30
N LEU A 328 3.21 -15.05 4.26
CA LEU A 328 2.99 -16.23 3.40
C LEU A 328 4.27 -16.63 2.66
N GLU A 329 5.03 -15.66 2.13
CA GLU A 329 6.32 -15.90 1.50
C GLU A 329 7.30 -16.62 2.44
N ASN A 330 7.29 -16.25 3.73
CA ASN A 330 8.11 -16.88 4.74
C ASN A 330 7.44 -18.11 5.38
N ARG A 331 6.30 -18.58 4.85
CA ARG A 331 5.54 -19.76 5.34
C ARG A 331 5.21 -19.66 6.83
N MET A 332 4.96 -18.44 7.30
CA MET A 332 4.61 -18.17 8.70
C MET A 332 3.11 -18.35 8.92
N PRO A 333 2.70 -19.00 10.00
CA PRO A 333 1.32 -18.90 10.47
C PRO A 333 0.99 -17.44 10.81
N VAL A 334 -0.28 -17.06 10.62
CA VAL A 334 -0.72 -15.67 10.80
C VAL A 334 -1.87 -15.59 11.80
N ILE A 335 -1.73 -14.72 12.79
CA ILE A 335 -2.85 -14.30 13.64
C ILE A 335 -3.39 -13.00 13.07
N ALA A 336 -4.64 -13.00 12.62
CA ALA A 336 -5.29 -11.85 12.03
C ALA A 336 -6.43 -11.34 12.91
N CYS A 337 -6.29 -10.14 13.44
CA CYS A 337 -7.31 -9.38 14.17
C CYS A 337 -7.86 -8.31 13.21
N THR A 338 -8.96 -8.62 12.53
CA THR A 338 -9.49 -7.80 11.44
C THR A 338 -10.93 -7.40 11.68
N ASP A 339 -11.44 -6.50 10.83
CA ASP A 339 -12.86 -6.18 10.76
C ASP A 339 -13.67 -7.38 10.20
N PRO A 340 -14.99 -7.42 10.44
CA PRO A 340 -15.83 -8.54 10.03
C PRO A 340 -16.07 -8.62 8.51
N ASN A 341 -15.71 -7.59 7.74
CA ASN A 341 -15.87 -7.55 6.29
C ASN A 341 -14.63 -8.06 5.54
N CYS A 342 -13.51 -8.20 6.27
CA CYS A 342 -12.25 -8.71 5.75
C CYS A 342 -12.34 -10.23 5.53
N ASP A 343 -11.97 -10.68 4.33
CA ASP A 343 -11.96 -12.10 3.95
C ASP A 343 -10.54 -12.72 3.97
N THR A 344 -9.59 -12.06 4.64
CA THR A 344 -8.19 -12.53 4.75
C THR A 344 -8.12 -13.95 5.30
N GLY A 345 -8.90 -14.30 6.31
CA GLY A 345 -8.93 -15.63 6.89
C GLY A 345 -9.51 -16.74 5.99
N SER A 346 -10.22 -16.37 4.92
CA SER A 346 -10.73 -17.33 3.92
C SER A 346 -9.77 -17.55 2.76
N ILE A 347 -8.76 -16.69 2.63
CA ILE A 347 -7.80 -16.67 1.50
C ILE A 347 -6.44 -17.22 1.94
N ALA A 348 -6.07 -17.00 3.21
CA ALA A 348 -4.87 -17.53 3.82
C ALA A 348 -5.13 -18.96 4.36
#